data_64bb3a8769d3d3314e88bd60db4dfe75
#
_entry.id   64bb3a8769d3d3314e88bd60db4dfe75
#
_cell.length_a   1.000
_cell.length_b   1.000
_cell.length_c   1.000
_cell.angle_alpha   90.00
_cell.angle_beta   90.00
_cell.angle_gamma   90.00
#
_symmetry.space_group_name_H-M   'P 1'
#
loop_
_entity.id
_entity.type
_entity.pdbx_description
1 polymer ?
#
loop_
_entity_poly.entity_id
_entity_poly.type
_entity_poly.pdbx_seq_one_letter_code
_entity_poly.pdbx_strand_id
1 'polypeptide(L)'
;MPKIFPWQLAISIALTTSALAASPAEQRGRTFAIVNCARCHSIDHVTSSPLSVAPPFRTLHQRYPIETLSEAFAEGIYTGHPTMPAFQLDPDQIHDLLAFLKTLE
;
A
#
# COMPACT_ATOMS: atom_id res chain seq x y z
N MET A 1 -13.56 -64.03 17.55
CA MET A 1 -13.76 -63.11 16.38
C MET A 1 -13.11 -61.77 16.64
N PRO A 2 -12.10 -61.41 15.88
CA PRO A 2 -11.51 -60.09 16.04
C PRO A 2 -12.52 -59.04 15.60
N LYS A 3 -12.84 -58.12 16.49
CA LYS A 3 -13.62 -56.94 16.13
C LYS A 3 -12.71 -56.00 15.38
N ILE A 4 -12.91 -55.87 14.08
CA ILE A 4 -12.25 -54.87 13.27
C ILE A 4 -12.96 -53.54 13.55
N PHE A 5 -12.31 -52.67 14.28
CA PHE A 5 -12.73 -51.25 14.36
C PHE A 5 -12.29 -50.55 13.08
N PRO A 6 -13.22 -50.01 12.27
CA PRO A 6 -12.80 -49.17 11.18
C PRO A 6 -12.20 -47.90 11.81
N TRP A 7 -10.91 -47.80 11.70
CA TRP A 7 -10.24 -46.50 11.94
C TRP A 7 -10.71 -45.60 10.84
N GLN A 8 -11.70 -44.78 11.15
CA GLN A 8 -12.00 -43.64 10.30
C GLN A 8 -10.87 -42.66 10.46
N LEU A 9 -9.96 -42.66 9.51
CA LEU A 9 -9.04 -41.59 9.31
C LEU A 9 -9.86 -40.35 8.97
N ALA A 10 -10.15 -39.53 10.00
CA ALA A 10 -10.66 -38.19 9.76
C ALA A 10 -9.53 -37.40 9.10
N ILE A 11 -9.58 -37.29 7.79
CA ILE A 11 -8.71 -36.37 7.04
C ILE A 11 -9.21 -34.98 7.38
N SER A 12 -8.59 -34.38 8.38
CA SER A 12 -8.78 -32.96 8.64
C SER A 12 -8.14 -32.18 7.50
N ILE A 13 -8.96 -31.73 6.54
CA ILE A 13 -8.54 -30.82 5.52
C ILE A 13 -8.36 -29.47 6.22
N ALA A 14 -7.11 -29.15 6.57
CA ALA A 14 -6.77 -27.81 7.02
C ALA A 14 -6.92 -26.87 5.83
N LEU A 15 -7.99 -26.05 5.83
CA LEU A 15 -8.13 -24.93 4.93
C LEU A 15 -7.08 -23.89 5.32
N THR A 16 -5.93 -23.94 4.65
CA THR A 16 -4.97 -22.84 4.74
C THR A 16 -5.50 -21.70 3.91
N THR A 17 -6.14 -20.72 4.58
CA THR A 17 -6.39 -19.42 3.97
C THR A 17 -5.04 -18.72 3.85
N SER A 18 -4.49 -18.67 2.63
CA SER A 18 -3.35 -17.79 2.37
C SER A 18 -3.85 -16.34 2.45
N ALA A 19 -3.60 -15.68 3.58
CA ALA A 19 -3.73 -14.24 3.64
C ALA A 19 -2.71 -13.65 2.65
N LEU A 20 -3.20 -12.79 1.72
CA LEU A 20 -2.32 -12.03 0.85
C LEU A 20 -1.51 -11.06 1.71
N ALA A 21 -0.31 -11.47 2.08
CA ALA A 21 0.62 -10.60 2.77
C ALA A 21 1.11 -9.51 1.81
N ALA A 22 1.27 -8.29 2.33
CA ALA A 22 1.90 -7.21 1.58
C ALA A 22 3.31 -7.62 1.14
N SER A 23 3.67 -7.30 -0.11
CA SER A 23 5.02 -7.54 -0.61
C SER A 23 6.05 -6.70 0.14
N PRO A 24 7.35 -7.06 0.12
CA PRO A 24 8.40 -6.23 0.70
C PRO A 24 8.41 -4.80 0.14
N ALA A 25 8.18 -4.62 -1.17
CA ALA A 25 8.11 -3.30 -1.79
C ALA A 25 6.93 -2.47 -1.24
N GLU A 26 5.75 -3.08 -1.12
CA GLU A 26 4.58 -2.42 -0.54
C GLU A 26 4.82 -2.00 0.91
N GLN A 27 5.48 -2.84 1.70
CA GLN A 27 5.82 -2.54 3.10
C GLN A 27 6.81 -1.38 3.20
N ARG A 28 7.85 -1.36 2.36
CA ARG A 28 8.80 -0.25 2.31
C ARG A 28 8.14 1.04 1.84
N GLY A 29 7.26 0.97 0.84
CA GLY A 29 6.49 2.10 0.36
C GLY A 29 5.56 2.66 1.44
N ARG A 30 4.90 1.79 2.19
CA ARG A 30 4.08 2.21 3.32
C ARG A 30 4.91 2.90 4.41
N THR A 31 6.06 2.35 4.75
CA THR A 31 6.97 2.96 5.73
C THR A 31 7.44 4.34 5.26
N PHE A 32 7.79 4.48 3.99
CA PHE A 32 8.14 5.76 3.40
C PHE A 32 6.99 6.77 3.52
N ALA A 33 5.77 6.35 3.21
CA ALA A 33 4.58 7.20 3.31
C ALA A 33 4.28 7.62 4.75
N ILE A 34 4.44 6.72 5.72
CA ILE A 34 4.26 7.04 7.15
C ILE A 34 5.24 8.13 7.58
N VAL A 35 6.49 8.01 7.19
CA VAL A 35 7.55 8.95 7.62
C VAL A 35 7.44 10.29 6.92
N ASN A 36 7.07 10.31 5.64
CA ASN A 36 7.21 11.51 4.81
C ASN A 36 5.88 12.16 4.38
N CYS A 37 4.77 11.44 4.44
CA CYS A 37 3.51 11.87 3.82
C CYS A 37 2.34 11.95 4.81
N ALA A 38 2.34 11.11 5.83
CA ALA A 38 1.20 10.93 6.72
C ALA A 38 0.90 12.13 7.62
N ARG A 39 1.83 13.07 7.74
CA ARG A 39 1.58 14.32 8.47
C ARG A 39 0.46 15.13 7.83
N CYS A 40 0.33 15.07 6.51
CA CYS A 40 -0.63 15.85 5.75
C CYS A 40 -1.68 14.99 5.05
N HIS A 41 -1.29 13.83 4.53
CA HIS A 41 -2.16 12.94 3.76
C HIS A 41 -2.65 11.77 4.57
N SER A 42 -3.93 11.41 4.42
CA SER A 42 -4.37 10.08 4.79
C SER A 42 -3.68 9.06 3.88
N ILE A 43 -3.10 8.04 4.50
CA ILE A 43 -2.40 6.95 3.81
C ILE A 43 -3.09 5.60 3.97
N ASP A 44 -4.34 5.60 4.41
CA ASP A 44 -5.15 4.40 4.59
C ASP A 44 -6.46 4.46 3.78
N HIS A 45 -7.32 3.46 3.99
CA HIS A 45 -8.58 3.33 3.24
C HIS A 45 -9.75 4.13 3.81
N VAL A 46 -9.64 4.68 5.02
CA VAL A 46 -10.84 5.15 5.75
C VAL A 46 -10.70 6.52 6.42
N THR A 47 -9.51 6.96 6.78
CA THR A 47 -9.34 8.21 7.52
C THR A 47 -9.34 9.44 6.63
N SER A 48 -9.66 10.58 7.22
CA SER A 48 -9.49 11.88 6.56
C SER A 48 -8.03 12.31 6.62
N SER A 49 -7.59 13.08 5.61
CA SER A 49 -6.27 13.68 5.65
C SER A 49 -6.17 14.68 6.80
N PRO A 50 -5.07 14.65 7.59
CA PRO A 50 -4.85 15.65 8.63
C PRO A 50 -4.87 17.09 8.09
N LEU A 51 -4.29 17.29 6.91
CA LEU A 51 -4.40 18.57 6.20
C LEU A 51 -5.54 18.46 5.17
N SER A 52 -6.58 19.26 5.32
CA SER A 52 -7.80 19.11 4.52
C SER A 52 -7.60 19.28 3.01
N VAL A 53 -6.62 20.06 2.59
CA VAL A 53 -6.30 20.29 1.17
C VAL A 53 -5.44 19.16 0.57
N ALA A 54 -4.83 18.32 1.41
CA ALA A 54 -4.03 17.19 0.94
C ALA A 54 -4.95 16.02 0.57
N PRO A 55 -4.95 15.57 -0.69
CA PRO A 55 -5.84 14.47 -1.07
C PRO A 55 -5.44 13.18 -0.35
N PRO A 56 -6.43 12.41 0.14
CA PRO A 56 -6.17 11.07 0.63
C PRO A 56 -5.53 10.21 -0.46
N PHE A 57 -4.55 9.41 -0.12
CA PHE A 57 -3.84 8.60 -1.10
C PHE A 57 -4.74 7.59 -1.82
N ARG A 58 -5.78 7.09 -1.17
CA ARG A 58 -6.76 6.20 -1.80
C ARG A 58 -7.54 6.85 -2.96
N THR A 59 -7.53 8.17 -3.07
CA THR A 59 -8.24 8.91 -4.12
C THR A 59 -7.36 9.29 -5.30
N LEU A 60 -6.05 9.11 -5.21
CA LEU A 60 -5.11 9.56 -6.24
C LEU A 60 -5.35 8.86 -7.59
N HIS A 61 -5.64 7.56 -7.58
CA HIS A 61 -5.92 6.79 -8.80
C HIS A 61 -7.17 7.25 -9.54
N GLN A 62 -8.07 7.97 -8.87
CA GLN A 62 -9.27 8.55 -9.49
C GLN A 62 -8.96 9.83 -10.27
N ARG A 63 -7.82 10.45 -10.01
CA ARG A 63 -7.38 11.70 -10.64
C ARG A 63 -6.47 11.44 -11.84
N TYR A 64 -5.62 10.43 -11.73
CA TYR A 64 -4.65 10.04 -12.75
C TYR A 64 -4.12 8.63 -12.46
N PRO A 65 -3.58 7.93 -13.49
CA PRO A 65 -2.94 6.65 -13.25
C PRO A 65 -1.75 6.80 -12.31
N ILE A 66 -1.62 5.91 -11.32
CA ILE A 66 -0.54 5.98 -10.32
C ILE A 66 0.85 5.94 -10.98
N GLU A 67 0.99 5.21 -12.07
CA GLU A 67 2.26 5.10 -12.81
C GLU A 67 2.78 6.47 -13.30
N THR A 68 1.92 7.44 -13.53
CA THR A 68 2.33 8.77 -13.98
C THR A 68 3.08 9.56 -12.91
N LEU A 69 2.96 9.16 -11.65
CA LEU A 69 3.73 9.77 -10.55
C LEU A 69 5.22 9.44 -10.59
N SER A 70 5.60 8.39 -11.32
CA SER A 70 6.99 7.98 -11.46
C SER A 70 7.89 9.12 -11.96
N GLU A 71 7.52 9.79 -13.05
CA GLU A 71 8.26 10.93 -13.58
C GLU A 71 8.24 12.13 -12.62
N ALA A 72 7.08 12.42 -12.04
CA ALA A 72 6.95 13.53 -11.10
C ALA A 72 7.88 13.37 -9.91
N PHE A 73 7.99 12.19 -9.33
CA PHE A 73 8.89 11.93 -8.23
C PHE A 73 10.37 11.86 -8.64
N ALA A 74 10.67 11.43 -9.86
CA ALA A 74 12.04 11.41 -10.36
C ALA A 74 12.58 12.83 -10.62
N GLU A 75 11.75 13.71 -11.12
CA GLU A 75 12.11 15.08 -11.46
C GLU A 75 11.98 16.06 -10.28
N GLY A 76 11.23 15.68 -9.27
CA GLY A 76 10.80 16.53 -8.17
C GLY A 76 9.35 16.95 -8.35
N ILE A 77 8.49 16.51 -7.43
CA ILE A 77 7.07 16.83 -7.50
C ILE A 77 6.84 18.26 -6.96
N TYR A 78 6.33 19.09 -7.83
CA TYR A 78 5.88 20.44 -7.48
C TYR A 78 4.36 20.46 -7.54
N THR A 79 3.74 20.90 -6.45
CA THR A 79 2.28 21.08 -6.40
C THR A 79 1.95 22.58 -6.33
N GLY A 80 0.71 22.93 -6.67
CA GLY A 80 0.23 24.30 -6.49
C GLY A 80 0.06 24.71 -5.02
N HIS A 81 0.38 23.83 -4.07
CA HIS A 81 0.21 24.09 -2.64
C HIS A 81 1.56 24.28 -1.96
N PRO A 82 1.85 25.49 -1.43
CA PRO A 82 3.19 25.83 -0.94
C PRO A 82 3.62 25.06 0.31
N THR A 83 2.69 24.40 1.01
CA THR A 83 3.02 23.63 2.21
C THR A 83 3.46 22.20 1.91
N MET A 84 3.27 21.72 0.69
CA MET A 84 3.80 20.40 0.31
C MET A 84 5.27 20.54 -0.11
N PRO A 85 6.19 19.85 0.59
CA PRO A 85 7.59 19.82 0.17
C PRO A 85 7.74 19.24 -1.24
N ALA A 86 8.71 19.71 -2.00
CA ALA A 86 9.12 19.09 -3.24
C ALA A 86 9.91 17.82 -2.91
N PHE A 87 9.42 16.66 -3.34
CA PHE A 87 10.12 15.39 -3.17
C PHE A 87 10.75 14.97 -4.49
N GLN A 88 12.06 14.72 -4.44
CA GLN A 88 12.77 14.06 -5.52
C GLN A 88 13.31 12.75 -4.99
N LEU A 89 12.86 11.63 -5.59
CA LEU A 89 13.12 10.29 -5.10
C LEU A 89 14.03 9.53 -6.05
N ASP A 90 14.79 8.59 -5.50
CA ASP A 90 15.52 7.64 -6.34
C ASP A 90 14.57 6.56 -6.92
N PRO A 91 15.03 5.80 -7.93
CA PRO A 91 14.18 4.80 -8.58
C PRO A 91 13.63 3.72 -7.64
N ASP A 92 14.40 3.30 -6.64
CA ASP A 92 13.94 2.27 -5.69
C ASP A 92 12.85 2.80 -4.77
N GLN A 93 13.00 4.04 -4.31
CA GLN A 93 11.98 4.71 -3.50
C GLN A 93 10.68 4.91 -4.28
N ILE A 94 10.79 5.29 -5.56
CA ILE A 94 9.62 5.44 -6.45
C ILE A 94 8.92 4.10 -6.62
N HIS A 95 9.67 3.03 -6.90
CA HIS A 95 9.12 1.70 -7.06
C HIS A 95 8.33 1.27 -5.82
N ASP A 96 8.92 1.43 -4.65
CA ASP A 96 8.30 1.06 -3.38
C ASP A 96 7.05 1.88 -3.08
N LEU A 97 7.14 3.20 -3.27
CA LEU A 97 6.00 4.09 -3.01
C LEU A 97 4.83 3.79 -3.94
N LEU A 98 5.08 3.59 -5.23
CA LEU A 98 4.03 3.27 -6.18
C LEU A 98 3.41 1.89 -5.89
N ALA A 99 4.21 0.92 -5.48
CA ALA A 99 3.69 -0.38 -5.06
C ALA A 99 2.71 -0.25 -3.89
N PHE A 100 3.04 0.59 -2.91
CA PHE A 100 2.13 0.88 -1.80
C PHE A 100 0.86 1.62 -2.25
N LEU A 101 1.00 2.67 -3.06
CA LEU A 101 -0.14 3.46 -3.53
C LEU A 101 -1.16 2.60 -4.29
N LYS A 102 -0.71 1.62 -5.06
CA LYS A 102 -1.60 0.69 -5.76
C LYS A 102 -2.43 -0.18 -4.82
N THR A 103 -1.97 -0.43 -3.61
CA THR A 103 -2.76 -1.17 -2.61
C THR A 103 -3.98 -0.39 -2.11
N LEU A 104 -4.02 0.91 -2.35
CA LEU A 104 -5.10 1.80 -1.91
C LEU A 104 -6.17 2.05 -2.98
N GLU A 105 -6.01 1.45 -4.14
CA GLU A 105 -6.98 1.53 -5.24
C GLU A 105 -8.27 0.74 -4.97
#